data_35418e156555eb307a1792b165c10453
#
_entry.id   35418e156555eb307a1792b165c10453
#
_cell.length_a   1.000
_cell.length_b   1.000
_cell.length_c   1.000
_cell.angle_alpha   90.00
_cell.angle_beta   90.00
_cell.angle_gamma   90.00
#
_symmetry.space_group_name_H-M   'P 1'
#
loop_
_entity.id
_entity.type
_entity.pdbx_description
1 polymer ?
#
loop_
_entity_poly.entity_id
_entity_poly.type
_entity_poly.pdbx_seq_one_letter_code
_entity_poly.pdbx_strand_id
1 'polypeptide(L)'
;MKTAAIICEYNPFHNGHKYHIEQTRLQHGATHIVCVMSGNFTQRGDVALADKYARARAALMGGADLVVELPTPFALSSAEHFAMGACRIADSLSCVDMLSFGSECGDVSVLEEAAGAVEYAVQTDEFFSLMRKGTSYPAALKQTVEKNYTPDVVQTLTEPNNTLAVEYIRALDKLGGMIKPVTVMRSGAAHDSDEGSDTVISASRLRKMLSAGEDVSAYTDFADYENFAHIENIETAILAKLRTMSKSEFERLPNGTGGMDSRIYKAVRTAVSLPQLLLMIKSKNFTMARIRRLVLCAFLSITGNDLKNPPAYARILGMNSKGREILAAGEHKLPVDTSLSALAKTSAEAERFARLEERAGNLYALALDKKQPCGTEFTSKPVII
;
A
#
# COMPACT_ATOMS: atom_id res chain seq x y z
N MET A 1 -1.20 16.69 -22.78
CA MET A 1 -0.81 16.19 -21.45
C MET A 1 -0.67 14.68 -21.56
N LYS A 2 0.35 14.07 -20.95
CA LYS A 2 0.52 12.62 -20.86
C LYS A 2 0.78 12.31 -19.38
N THR A 3 -0.19 11.70 -18.73
CA THR A 3 -0.21 11.54 -17.28
C THR A 3 0.10 10.11 -16.87
N ALA A 4 1.11 9.91 -16.02
CA ALA A 4 1.41 8.62 -15.42
C ALA A 4 0.99 8.61 -13.94
N ALA A 5 0.31 7.55 -13.51
CA ALA A 5 0.13 7.24 -12.11
C ALA A 5 1.26 6.35 -11.60
N ILE A 6 1.65 6.54 -10.34
CA ILE A 6 2.58 5.68 -9.60
C ILE A 6 1.92 5.33 -8.27
N ILE A 7 1.75 4.04 -7.99
CA ILE A 7 1.24 3.56 -6.71
C ILE A 7 2.42 3.37 -5.77
N CYS A 8 2.37 3.97 -4.57
CA CYS A 8 3.55 4.05 -3.70
C CYS A 8 3.19 4.10 -2.21
N GLU A 9 4.21 3.87 -1.40
CA GLU A 9 4.17 4.08 0.05
C GLU A 9 5.14 5.17 0.50
N TYR A 10 6.29 5.32 -0.19
CA TYR A 10 7.35 6.27 0.11
C TYR A 10 7.72 6.29 1.60
N ASN A 11 8.09 5.15 2.13
CA ASN A 11 8.29 4.92 3.55
C ASN A 11 9.76 4.60 3.94
N PRO A 12 10.66 5.62 3.97
CA PRO A 12 10.49 6.99 3.48
C PRO A 12 10.74 7.12 1.96
N PHE A 13 10.57 8.31 1.40
CA PHE A 13 10.98 8.64 0.03
C PHE A 13 12.52 8.62 -0.05
N HIS A 14 13.09 8.10 -1.15
CA HIS A 14 14.54 7.98 -1.35
C HIS A 14 14.91 8.01 -2.84
N ASN A 15 16.23 8.05 -3.13
CA ASN A 15 16.76 8.18 -4.48
C ASN A 15 16.21 7.15 -5.49
N GLY A 16 15.92 5.92 -5.05
CA GLY A 16 15.30 4.92 -5.91
C GLY A 16 13.88 5.30 -6.37
N HIS A 17 13.12 6.03 -5.53
CA HIS A 17 11.81 6.56 -5.91
C HIS A 17 11.93 7.76 -6.86
N LYS A 18 12.90 8.64 -6.63
CA LYS A 18 13.23 9.75 -7.53
C LYS A 18 13.63 9.22 -8.91
N TYR A 19 14.51 8.22 -8.95
CA TYR A 19 14.89 7.52 -10.17
C TYR A 19 13.67 6.96 -10.91
N HIS A 20 12.74 6.30 -10.23
CA HIS A 20 11.53 5.75 -10.85
C HIS A 20 10.69 6.86 -11.50
N ILE A 21 10.47 7.99 -10.82
CA ILE A 21 9.75 9.14 -11.37
C ILE A 21 10.46 9.70 -12.62
N GLU A 22 11.78 9.88 -12.55
CA GLU A 22 12.60 10.38 -13.66
C GLU A 22 12.56 9.43 -14.87
N GLN A 23 12.73 8.12 -14.65
CA GLN A 23 12.66 7.12 -15.72
C GLN A 23 11.26 7.04 -16.34
N THR A 24 10.20 7.19 -15.55
CA THR A 24 8.83 7.26 -16.07
C THR A 24 8.67 8.44 -17.03
N ARG A 25 9.27 9.58 -16.74
CA ARG A 25 9.27 10.74 -17.65
C ARG A 25 10.12 10.48 -18.91
N LEU A 26 11.32 9.95 -18.75
CA LEU A 26 12.29 9.78 -19.84
C LEU A 26 11.89 8.64 -20.79
N GLN A 27 11.58 7.45 -20.25
CA GLN A 27 11.33 6.26 -21.08
C GLN A 27 9.92 6.22 -21.64
N HIS A 28 8.93 6.71 -20.86
CA HIS A 28 7.52 6.62 -21.23
C HIS A 28 6.91 7.97 -21.64
N GLY A 29 7.69 9.06 -21.61
CA GLY A 29 7.27 10.39 -22.06
C GLY A 29 6.19 11.03 -21.20
N ALA A 30 6.08 10.65 -19.93
CA ALA A 30 5.12 11.26 -19.01
C ALA A 30 5.48 12.73 -18.74
N THR A 31 4.52 13.63 -18.95
CA THR A 31 4.66 15.06 -18.66
C THR A 31 4.17 15.40 -17.24
N HIS A 32 3.25 14.59 -16.72
CA HIS A 32 2.60 14.74 -15.42
C HIS A 32 2.65 13.43 -14.64
N ILE A 33 2.89 13.51 -13.33
CA ILE A 33 2.99 12.35 -12.42
C ILE A 33 1.99 12.49 -11.28
N VAL A 34 1.12 11.50 -11.16
CA VAL A 34 0.20 11.31 -10.02
C VAL A 34 0.74 10.20 -9.14
N CYS A 35 0.96 10.47 -7.87
CA CYS A 35 1.27 9.45 -6.88
C CYS A 35 0.00 9.08 -6.11
N VAL A 36 -0.44 7.81 -6.20
CA VAL A 36 -1.47 7.24 -5.32
C VAL A 36 -0.73 6.61 -4.14
N MET A 37 -0.75 7.29 -3.01
CA MET A 37 0.11 6.99 -1.88
C MET A 37 -0.66 6.50 -0.65
N SER A 38 -0.21 5.40 -0.04
CA SER A 38 -0.72 4.94 1.26
C SER A 38 -0.68 6.05 2.31
N GLY A 39 -1.74 6.16 3.11
CA GLY A 39 -1.80 7.04 4.27
C GLY A 39 -0.77 6.67 5.34
N ASN A 40 -1.14 6.77 6.61
CA ASN A 40 -0.21 6.56 7.74
C ASN A 40 0.08 5.08 8.07
N PHE A 41 -0.53 4.14 7.35
CA PHE A 41 -0.31 2.69 7.50
C PHE A 41 0.08 2.07 6.16
N THR A 42 0.90 1.02 6.22
CA THR A 42 1.53 0.41 5.05
C THR A 42 1.00 -1.00 4.75
N GLN A 43 1.10 -1.42 3.51
CA GLN A 43 0.67 -2.75 3.02
C GLN A 43 1.39 -3.91 3.73
N ARG A 44 2.59 -3.68 4.24
CA ARG A 44 3.32 -4.67 5.04
C ARG A 44 2.75 -4.88 6.43
N GLY A 45 1.76 -4.08 6.85
CA GLY A 45 1.14 -4.14 8.16
C GLY A 45 2.01 -3.47 9.23
N ASP A 46 2.37 -2.22 8.99
CA ASP A 46 3.17 -1.39 9.87
C ASP A 46 2.69 0.07 9.81
N VAL A 47 3.13 0.90 10.74
CA VAL A 47 3.00 2.34 10.65
C VAL A 47 4.02 2.88 9.65
N ALA A 48 3.66 3.92 8.90
CA ALA A 48 4.64 4.64 8.09
C ALA A 48 5.57 5.44 9.00
N LEU A 49 6.87 5.45 8.70
CA LEU A 49 7.89 6.11 9.54
C LEU A 49 7.62 7.60 9.74
N ALA A 50 7.17 8.30 8.69
CA ALA A 50 6.78 9.70 8.72
C ALA A 50 5.31 9.85 8.33
N ASP A 51 4.66 10.92 8.79
CA ASP A 51 3.28 11.19 8.44
C ASP A 51 3.08 11.37 6.92
N LYS A 52 1.84 11.19 6.47
CA LYS A 52 1.52 11.21 5.05
C LYS A 52 1.78 12.57 4.37
N TYR A 53 1.67 13.68 5.09
CA TYR A 53 1.92 15.02 4.50
C TYR A 53 3.41 15.27 4.33
N ALA A 54 4.25 14.84 5.27
CA ALA A 54 5.71 14.89 5.14
C ALA A 54 6.16 14.04 3.93
N ARG A 55 5.60 12.82 3.77
CA ARG A 55 5.89 11.97 2.62
C ARG A 55 5.34 12.52 1.31
N ALA A 56 4.17 13.18 1.32
CA ALA A 56 3.62 13.87 0.16
C ALA A 56 4.51 15.04 -0.26
N ARG A 57 5.03 15.83 0.69
CA ARG A 57 6.02 16.90 0.42
C ARG A 57 7.27 16.32 -0.25
N ALA A 58 7.81 15.24 0.30
CA ALA A 58 8.99 14.57 -0.26
C ALA A 58 8.74 14.08 -1.69
N ALA A 59 7.57 13.50 -1.96
CA ALA A 59 7.18 13.06 -3.29
C ALA A 59 7.09 14.22 -4.29
N LEU A 60 6.46 15.32 -3.91
CA LEU A 60 6.33 16.51 -4.76
C LEU A 60 7.69 17.12 -5.07
N MET A 61 8.55 17.30 -4.08
CA MET A 61 9.93 17.80 -4.28
C MET A 61 10.76 16.82 -5.09
N GLY A 62 10.48 15.50 -5.00
CA GLY A 62 11.12 14.43 -5.77
C GLY A 62 10.59 14.28 -7.20
N GLY A 63 9.68 15.15 -7.67
CA GLY A 63 9.22 15.21 -9.05
C GLY A 63 7.79 14.71 -9.31
N ALA A 64 7.03 14.33 -8.28
CA ALA A 64 5.59 14.12 -8.41
C ALA A 64 4.86 15.47 -8.60
N ASP A 65 3.71 15.45 -9.27
CA ASP A 65 2.92 16.66 -9.50
C ASP A 65 1.64 16.70 -8.65
N LEU A 66 1.07 15.52 -8.40
CA LEU A 66 -0.13 15.35 -7.57
C LEU A 66 0.04 14.13 -6.66
N VAL A 67 -0.31 14.26 -5.39
CA VAL A 67 -0.33 13.14 -4.43
C VAL A 67 -1.75 12.94 -3.93
N VAL A 68 -2.29 11.75 -4.18
CA VAL A 68 -3.65 11.34 -3.79
C VAL A 68 -3.54 10.23 -2.75
N GLU A 69 -4.37 10.27 -1.72
CA GLU A 69 -4.37 9.28 -0.65
C GLU A 69 -5.03 7.98 -1.10
N LEU A 70 -4.36 6.84 -0.88
CA LEU A 70 -5.00 5.54 -0.88
C LEU A 70 -5.62 5.30 0.50
N PRO A 71 -6.96 5.14 0.60
CA PRO A 71 -7.61 4.97 1.90
C PRO A 71 -7.06 3.79 2.70
N THR A 72 -6.98 3.96 4.01
CA THR A 72 -6.34 3.02 4.95
C THR A 72 -6.84 1.57 4.84
N PRO A 73 -8.15 1.28 4.61
CA PRO A 73 -8.58 -0.10 4.40
C PRO A 73 -7.89 -0.79 3.23
N PHE A 74 -7.68 -0.08 2.12
CA PHE A 74 -6.98 -0.61 0.95
C PHE A 74 -5.47 -0.67 1.18
N ALA A 75 -4.88 0.34 1.82
CA ALA A 75 -3.46 0.34 2.18
C ALA A 75 -3.09 -0.85 3.09
N LEU A 76 -3.97 -1.25 4.03
CA LEU A 76 -3.79 -2.41 4.93
C LEU A 76 -4.38 -3.71 4.38
N SER A 77 -4.49 -3.87 3.07
CA SER A 77 -5.12 -5.05 2.46
C SER A 77 -4.13 -6.01 1.78
N SER A 78 -4.66 -7.08 1.15
CA SER A 78 -3.88 -7.95 0.26
C SER A 78 -3.40 -7.17 -0.97
N ALA A 79 -2.41 -7.70 -1.67
CA ALA A 79 -1.90 -7.10 -2.91
C ALA A 79 -3.02 -6.82 -3.92
N GLU A 80 -3.96 -7.74 -4.07
CA GLU A 80 -5.13 -7.60 -4.95
C GLU A 80 -6.01 -6.39 -4.58
N HIS A 81 -6.42 -6.26 -3.31
CA HIS A 81 -7.27 -5.15 -2.88
C HIS A 81 -6.50 -3.82 -2.84
N PHE A 82 -5.21 -3.86 -2.50
CA PHE A 82 -4.33 -2.71 -2.56
C PHE A 82 -4.23 -2.18 -4.00
N ALA A 83 -3.94 -3.06 -4.95
CA ALA A 83 -3.87 -2.74 -6.37
C ALA A 83 -5.21 -2.21 -6.89
N MET A 84 -6.31 -2.93 -6.62
CA MET A 84 -7.64 -2.53 -7.07
C MET A 84 -8.05 -1.16 -6.51
N GLY A 85 -7.84 -0.90 -5.22
CA GLY A 85 -8.15 0.40 -4.60
C GLY A 85 -7.35 1.54 -5.23
N ALA A 86 -6.05 1.33 -5.43
CA ALA A 86 -5.16 2.35 -5.99
C ALA A 86 -5.42 2.59 -7.49
N CYS A 87 -5.64 1.54 -8.28
CA CYS A 87 -6.01 1.68 -9.71
C CYS A 87 -7.37 2.38 -9.87
N ARG A 88 -8.34 2.14 -8.98
CA ARG A 88 -9.62 2.86 -8.96
C ARG A 88 -9.44 4.35 -8.69
N ILE A 89 -8.57 4.74 -7.77
CA ILE A 89 -8.24 6.14 -7.51
C ILE A 89 -7.61 6.77 -8.78
N ALA A 90 -6.63 6.09 -9.40
CA ALA A 90 -5.99 6.59 -10.62
C ALA A 90 -7.01 6.74 -11.77
N ASP A 91 -7.85 5.72 -12.00
CA ASP A 91 -8.91 5.73 -13.03
C ASP A 91 -9.97 6.81 -12.77
N SER A 92 -10.24 7.12 -11.51
CA SER A 92 -11.23 8.14 -11.15
C SER A 92 -10.87 9.56 -11.56
N LEU A 93 -9.59 9.83 -11.82
CA LEU A 93 -9.13 11.13 -12.31
C LEU A 93 -9.42 11.35 -13.81
N SER A 94 -9.78 10.29 -14.55
CA SER A 94 -10.16 10.30 -15.98
C SER A 94 -9.13 10.86 -16.97
N CYS A 95 -7.95 11.25 -16.51
CA CYS A 95 -6.87 11.83 -17.32
C CYS A 95 -5.53 11.08 -17.16
N VAL A 96 -5.54 9.90 -16.55
CA VAL A 96 -4.36 9.06 -16.40
C VAL A 96 -4.24 8.14 -17.62
N ASP A 97 -3.13 8.26 -18.35
CA ASP A 97 -2.86 7.48 -19.57
C ASP A 97 -2.15 6.16 -19.26
N MET A 98 -1.31 6.14 -18.21
CA MET A 98 -0.51 4.97 -17.87
C MET A 98 -0.31 4.81 -16.37
N LEU A 99 -0.11 3.56 -15.94
CA LEU A 99 0.34 3.20 -14.60
C LEU A 99 1.79 2.73 -14.68
N SER A 100 2.69 3.49 -14.06
CA SER A 100 4.12 3.14 -13.99
C SER A 100 4.45 2.47 -12.66
N PHE A 101 5.15 1.36 -12.74
CA PHE A 101 5.62 0.62 -11.56
C PHE A 101 7.02 0.07 -11.78
N GLY A 102 7.74 -0.15 -10.69
CA GLY A 102 9.05 -0.84 -10.74
C GLY A 102 8.86 -2.35 -10.74
N SER A 103 9.60 -3.06 -11.59
CA SER A 103 9.63 -4.53 -11.59
C SER A 103 11.06 -5.06 -11.61
N GLU A 104 11.24 -6.29 -11.18
CA GLU A 104 12.52 -7.00 -11.25
C GLU A 104 12.80 -7.47 -12.68
N CYS A 105 11.78 -7.92 -13.43
CA CYS A 105 11.95 -8.40 -14.81
C CYS A 105 12.10 -7.27 -15.84
N GLY A 106 11.56 -6.08 -15.59
CA GLY A 106 11.63 -4.93 -16.52
C GLY A 106 10.86 -5.10 -17.84
N ASP A 107 10.03 -6.13 -17.97
CA ASP A 107 9.28 -6.45 -19.19
C ASP A 107 7.77 -6.56 -18.90
N VAL A 108 6.99 -5.64 -19.49
CA VAL A 108 5.53 -5.61 -19.32
C VAL A 108 4.87 -6.85 -19.91
N SER A 109 5.36 -7.37 -21.03
CA SER A 109 4.72 -8.52 -21.70
C SER A 109 4.79 -9.80 -20.86
N VAL A 110 5.91 -10.02 -20.16
CA VAL A 110 6.06 -11.12 -19.20
C VAL A 110 5.13 -10.94 -17.99
N LEU A 111 4.96 -9.70 -17.52
CA LEU A 111 4.05 -9.38 -16.41
C LEU A 111 2.58 -9.54 -16.81
N GLU A 112 2.21 -9.20 -18.04
CA GLU A 112 0.86 -9.43 -18.60
C GLU A 112 0.57 -10.94 -18.74
N GLU A 113 1.54 -11.72 -19.22
CA GLU A 113 1.42 -13.17 -19.28
C GLU A 113 1.26 -13.76 -17.86
N ALA A 114 2.04 -13.29 -16.89
CA ALA A 114 1.92 -13.70 -15.49
C ALA A 114 0.55 -13.30 -14.88
N ALA A 115 0.00 -12.15 -15.24
CA ALA A 115 -1.33 -11.72 -14.82
C ALA A 115 -2.42 -12.65 -15.37
N GLY A 116 -2.34 -13.01 -16.64
CA GLY A 116 -3.20 -14.01 -17.27
C GLY A 116 -3.08 -15.39 -16.61
N ALA A 117 -1.86 -15.81 -16.28
CA ALA A 117 -1.59 -17.07 -15.58
C ALA A 117 -2.24 -17.12 -14.19
N VAL A 118 -2.18 -16.01 -13.43
CA VAL A 118 -2.87 -15.88 -12.13
C VAL A 118 -4.37 -15.96 -12.30
N GLU A 119 -4.94 -15.22 -13.26
CA GLU A 119 -6.39 -15.20 -13.51
C GLU A 119 -6.92 -16.58 -13.92
N TYR A 120 -6.17 -17.30 -14.74
CA TYR A 120 -6.47 -18.70 -15.08
C TYR A 120 -6.38 -19.61 -13.85
N ALA A 121 -5.27 -19.55 -13.13
CA ALA A 121 -4.99 -20.46 -12.03
C ALA A 121 -6.05 -20.41 -10.92
N VAL A 122 -6.49 -19.20 -10.52
CA VAL A 122 -7.46 -19.02 -9.44
C VAL A 122 -8.88 -19.50 -9.79
N GLN A 123 -9.15 -19.86 -11.04
CA GLN A 123 -10.43 -20.41 -11.50
C GLN A 123 -10.40 -21.94 -11.60
N THR A 124 -9.24 -22.59 -11.43
CA THR A 124 -9.10 -24.05 -11.61
C THR A 124 -9.51 -24.85 -10.37
N ASP A 125 -10.10 -26.02 -10.57
CA ASP A 125 -10.40 -26.99 -9.50
C ASP A 125 -9.14 -27.42 -8.74
N GLU A 126 -8.01 -27.46 -9.42
CA GLU A 126 -6.72 -27.79 -8.83
C GLU A 126 -6.33 -26.79 -7.76
N PHE A 127 -6.36 -25.49 -8.09
CA PHE A 127 -6.08 -24.42 -7.13
C PHE A 127 -6.98 -24.52 -5.90
N PHE A 128 -8.28 -24.69 -6.10
CA PHE A 128 -9.22 -24.85 -5.00
C PHE A 128 -8.97 -26.12 -4.17
N SER A 129 -8.56 -27.22 -4.81
CA SER A 129 -8.18 -28.44 -4.11
C SER A 129 -6.96 -28.23 -3.21
N LEU A 130 -5.91 -27.55 -3.71
CA LEU A 130 -4.73 -27.21 -2.93
C LEU A 130 -5.08 -26.31 -1.74
N MET A 131 -5.90 -25.28 -1.96
CA MET A 131 -6.37 -24.40 -0.90
C MET A 131 -7.16 -25.15 0.18
N ARG A 132 -8.04 -26.07 -0.20
CA ARG A 132 -8.80 -26.91 0.74
C ARG A 132 -7.91 -27.84 1.56
N LYS A 133 -6.80 -28.31 0.98
CA LYS A 133 -5.77 -29.12 1.68
C LYS A 133 -4.89 -28.28 2.62
N GLY A 134 -5.12 -26.96 2.69
CA GLY A 134 -4.37 -26.05 3.58
C GLY A 134 -3.05 -25.57 3.00
N THR A 135 -2.82 -25.70 1.69
CA THR A 135 -1.69 -25.04 1.02
C THR A 135 -1.87 -23.53 1.08
N SER A 136 -0.80 -22.78 1.30
CA SER A 136 -0.87 -21.31 1.28
C SER A 136 -1.19 -20.80 -0.12
N TYR A 137 -1.88 -19.65 -0.22
CA TYR A 137 -2.24 -19.05 -1.51
C TYR A 137 -1.05 -18.94 -2.49
N PRO A 138 0.12 -18.38 -2.10
CA PRO A 138 1.26 -18.27 -3.02
C PRO A 138 1.78 -19.67 -3.47
N ALA A 139 1.79 -20.65 -2.57
CA ALA A 139 2.25 -22.00 -2.91
C ALA A 139 1.25 -22.75 -3.81
N ALA A 140 -0.05 -22.58 -3.59
CA ALA A 140 -1.08 -23.16 -4.44
C ALA A 140 -1.03 -22.53 -5.84
N LEU A 141 -0.90 -21.19 -5.91
CA LEU A 141 -0.76 -20.46 -7.16
C LEU A 141 0.46 -20.95 -7.96
N LYS A 142 1.64 -20.96 -7.31
CA LYS A 142 2.87 -21.44 -7.94
C LYS A 142 2.71 -22.84 -8.51
N GLN A 143 2.22 -23.79 -7.72
CA GLN A 143 2.03 -25.20 -8.15
C GLN A 143 1.06 -25.32 -9.33
N THR A 144 0.02 -24.49 -9.38
CA THR A 144 -0.96 -24.52 -10.49
C THR A 144 -0.36 -23.88 -11.76
N VAL A 145 0.39 -22.79 -11.63
CA VAL A 145 1.00 -22.10 -12.78
C VAL A 145 2.16 -22.92 -13.37
N GLU A 146 3.01 -23.54 -12.55
CA GLU A 146 4.17 -24.36 -13.00
C GLU A 146 3.82 -25.44 -14.02
N LYS A 147 2.57 -25.90 -14.05
CA LYS A 147 2.14 -26.96 -14.96
C LYS A 147 1.83 -26.49 -16.39
N ASN A 148 1.49 -25.22 -16.54
CA ASN A 148 0.91 -24.70 -17.77
C ASN A 148 1.68 -23.51 -18.37
N TYR A 149 2.67 -22.98 -17.64
CA TYR A 149 3.40 -21.78 -18.02
C TYR A 149 4.91 -21.97 -17.93
N THR A 150 5.63 -21.09 -18.61
CA THR A 150 7.10 -21.13 -18.66
C THR A 150 7.74 -20.84 -17.31
N PRO A 151 8.99 -21.31 -17.08
CA PRO A 151 9.74 -21.00 -15.84
C PRO A 151 9.86 -19.51 -15.55
N ASP A 152 9.96 -18.65 -16.58
CA ASP A 152 10.08 -17.20 -16.45
C ASP A 152 8.82 -16.57 -15.85
N VAL A 153 7.63 -17.01 -16.28
CA VAL A 153 6.35 -16.61 -15.69
C VAL A 153 6.26 -17.02 -14.22
N VAL A 154 6.67 -18.27 -13.91
CA VAL A 154 6.67 -18.79 -12.54
C VAL A 154 7.62 -17.99 -11.65
N GLN A 155 8.84 -17.69 -12.15
CA GLN A 155 9.83 -16.89 -11.42
C GLN A 155 9.28 -15.48 -11.14
N THR A 156 8.66 -14.84 -12.12
CA THR A 156 8.02 -13.53 -11.99
C THR A 156 7.07 -13.46 -10.79
N LEU A 157 6.29 -14.52 -10.54
CA LEU A 157 5.35 -14.60 -9.42
C LEU A 157 6.01 -14.80 -8.04
N THR A 158 7.31 -15.05 -7.98
CA THR A 158 8.05 -15.20 -6.71
C THR A 158 8.71 -13.91 -6.23
N GLU A 159 8.82 -12.90 -7.09
CA GLU A 159 9.49 -11.64 -6.80
C GLU A 159 8.47 -10.59 -6.30
N PRO A 160 8.80 -9.86 -5.21
CA PRO A 160 7.81 -9.02 -4.53
C PRO A 160 7.23 -7.88 -5.36
N ASN A 161 8.07 -7.18 -6.16
CA ASN A 161 7.57 -6.08 -6.98
C ASN A 161 6.85 -6.58 -8.23
N ASN A 162 7.33 -7.66 -8.85
CA ASN A 162 6.61 -8.33 -9.94
C ASN A 162 5.23 -8.82 -9.47
N THR A 163 5.13 -9.38 -8.26
CA THR A 163 3.83 -9.79 -7.68
C THR A 163 2.85 -8.61 -7.58
N LEU A 164 3.32 -7.43 -7.15
CA LEU A 164 2.48 -6.23 -7.13
C LEU A 164 2.15 -5.74 -8.54
N ALA A 165 3.12 -5.76 -9.46
CA ALA A 165 2.90 -5.39 -10.86
C ALA A 165 1.82 -6.25 -11.53
N VAL A 166 1.86 -7.56 -11.30
CA VAL A 166 0.83 -8.51 -11.76
C VAL A 166 -0.55 -8.14 -11.21
N GLU A 167 -0.66 -7.78 -9.93
CA GLU A 167 -1.95 -7.36 -9.36
C GLU A 167 -2.42 -6.00 -9.88
N TYR A 168 -1.50 -5.08 -10.24
CA TYR A 168 -1.86 -3.83 -10.92
C TYR A 168 -2.43 -4.09 -12.32
N ILE A 169 -1.80 -4.94 -13.11
CA ILE A 169 -2.29 -5.31 -14.44
C ILE A 169 -3.67 -5.95 -14.34
N ARG A 170 -3.86 -6.93 -13.45
CA ARG A 170 -5.17 -7.55 -13.21
C ARG A 170 -6.24 -6.55 -12.78
N ALA A 171 -5.86 -5.56 -11.97
CA ALA A 171 -6.78 -4.50 -11.56
C ALA A 171 -7.15 -3.59 -12.73
N LEU A 172 -6.19 -3.21 -13.58
CA LEU A 172 -6.44 -2.41 -14.79
C LEU A 172 -7.35 -3.13 -15.78
N ASP A 173 -7.15 -4.43 -16.00
CA ASP A 173 -8.00 -5.25 -16.88
C ASP A 173 -9.44 -5.28 -16.37
N LYS A 174 -9.65 -5.48 -15.07
CA LYS A 174 -10.98 -5.45 -14.43
C LYS A 174 -11.65 -4.07 -14.52
N LEU A 175 -10.88 -2.99 -14.67
CA LEU A 175 -11.37 -1.62 -14.84
C LEU A 175 -11.65 -1.24 -16.30
N GLY A 176 -11.39 -2.14 -17.25
CA GLY A 176 -11.64 -1.92 -18.68
C GLY A 176 -10.41 -1.51 -19.47
N GLY A 177 -9.21 -1.59 -18.91
CA GLY A 177 -7.92 -1.50 -19.63
C GLY A 177 -7.61 -0.17 -20.31
N MET A 178 -8.21 0.95 -19.88
CA MET A 178 -7.93 2.28 -20.48
C MET A 178 -6.55 2.82 -20.09
N ILE A 179 -6.10 2.55 -18.86
CA ILE A 179 -4.79 2.94 -18.35
C ILE A 179 -3.78 1.86 -18.75
N LYS A 180 -2.73 2.23 -19.47
CA LYS A 180 -1.71 1.28 -19.96
C LYS A 180 -0.68 0.97 -18.88
N PRO A 181 -0.38 -0.31 -18.58
CA PRO A 181 0.73 -0.65 -17.71
C PRO A 181 2.06 -0.32 -18.38
N VAL A 182 2.99 0.27 -17.63
CA VAL A 182 4.37 0.49 -18.05
C VAL A 182 5.30 0.21 -16.87
N THR A 183 6.49 -0.32 -17.15
CA THR A 183 7.42 -0.68 -16.09
C THR A 183 8.76 0.01 -16.23
N VAL A 184 9.39 0.30 -15.11
CA VAL A 184 10.77 0.74 -15.00
C VAL A 184 11.54 -0.39 -14.33
N MET A 185 12.60 -0.88 -14.98
CA MET A 185 13.45 -1.90 -14.40
C MET A 185 14.12 -1.37 -13.13
N ARG A 186 14.03 -2.11 -12.06
CA ARG A 186 14.67 -1.73 -10.80
C ARG A 186 16.18 -1.89 -10.94
N SER A 187 16.90 -0.78 -10.77
CA SER A 187 18.36 -0.78 -10.66
C SER A 187 18.75 -0.80 -9.18
N GLY A 188 19.64 -1.70 -8.77
CA GLY A 188 20.18 -1.76 -7.41
C GLY A 188 19.81 -3.03 -6.65
N ALA A 189 20.13 -3.07 -5.36
CA ALA A 189 20.03 -4.23 -4.49
C ALA A 189 18.66 -4.91 -4.48
N ALA A 190 18.69 -6.23 -4.38
CA ALA A 190 17.51 -7.05 -4.10
C ALA A 190 16.76 -6.51 -2.87
N HIS A 191 15.45 -6.68 -2.83
CA HIS A 191 14.51 -5.99 -1.94
C HIS A 191 14.85 -5.99 -0.44
N ASP A 192 15.66 -6.91 0.05
CA ASP A 192 16.09 -7.04 1.45
C ASP A 192 17.61 -7.25 1.59
N SER A 193 18.42 -7.03 0.54
CA SER A 193 19.87 -7.12 0.65
C SER A 193 20.43 -5.90 1.39
N ASP A 194 21.43 -6.13 2.24
CA ASP A 194 22.23 -5.06 2.83
C ASP A 194 23.23 -4.47 1.81
N GLU A 195 23.27 -4.99 0.58
CA GLU A 195 24.10 -4.52 -0.53
C GLU A 195 23.31 -3.53 -1.37
N GLY A 196 23.81 -2.33 -1.52
CA GLY A 196 23.27 -1.25 -2.35
C GLY A 196 24.38 -0.66 -3.22
N SER A 197 23.99 0.10 -4.25
CA SER A 197 24.92 1.06 -4.86
C SER A 197 25.22 2.19 -3.87
N ASP A 198 26.31 2.93 -4.08
CA ASP A 198 26.74 4.03 -3.18
C ASP A 198 25.63 5.09 -2.91
N THR A 199 24.55 5.10 -3.70
CA THR A 199 23.49 6.12 -3.61
C THR A 199 22.07 5.56 -3.53
N VAL A 200 21.87 4.24 -3.64
CA VAL A 200 20.53 3.61 -3.58
C VAL A 200 20.54 2.42 -2.61
N ILE A 201 19.74 2.51 -1.56
CA ILE A 201 19.54 1.46 -0.56
C ILE A 201 18.05 1.13 -0.42
N SER A 202 17.75 -0.02 0.21
CA SER A 202 16.36 -0.39 0.47
C SER A 202 15.71 0.55 1.51
N ALA A 203 14.40 0.79 1.37
CA ALA A 203 13.65 1.56 2.36
C ALA A 203 13.74 0.96 3.78
N SER A 204 13.88 -0.37 3.89
CA SER A 204 14.07 -1.06 5.18
C SER A 204 15.40 -0.68 5.84
N ARG A 205 16.48 -0.64 5.07
CA ARG A 205 17.79 -0.20 5.56
C ARG A 205 17.77 1.27 5.94
N LEU A 206 17.17 2.11 5.09
CA LEU A 206 17.05 3.55 5.36
C LEU A 206 16.28 3.82 6.66
N ARG A 207 15.19 3.08 6.94
CA ARG A 207 14.47 3.20 8.23
C ARG A 207 15.35 2.82 9.42
N LYS A 208 16.16 1.76 9.32
CA LYS A 208 17.09 1.37 10.40
C LYS A 208 18.12 2.46 10.67
N MET A 209 18.72 3.05 9.62
CA MET A 209 19.68 4.15 9.73
C MET A 209 19.05 5.38 10.39
N LEU A 210 17.86 5.80 9.93
CA LEU A 210 17.12 6.93 10.51
C LEU A 210 16.80 6.69 12.00
N SER A 211 16.34 5.49 12.36
CA SER A 211 16.07 5.14 13.76
C SER A 211 17.34 5.08 14.62
N ALA A 212 18.50 4.83 14.02
CA ALA A 212 19.80 4.85 14.70
C ALA A 212 20.42 6.26 14.75
N GLY A 213 19.82 7.27 14.13
CA GLY A 213 20.38 8.62 14.02
C GLY A 213 21.58 8.73 13.10
N GLU A 214 21.71 7.79 12.15
CA GLU A 214 22.78 7.79 11.17
C GLU A 214 22.52 8.83 10.05
N ASP A 215 23.59 9.36 9.44
CA ASP A 215 23.46 10.25 8.29
C ASP A 215 22.91 9.49 7.07
N VAL A 216 21.82 9.98 6.52
CA VAL A 216 21.12 9.41 5.36
C VAL A 216 21.12 10.34 4.15
N SER A 217 21.85 11.46 4.20
CA SER A 217 21.87 12.49 3.17
C SER A 217 22.31 11.98 1.79
N ALA A 218 23.12 10.93 1.74
CA ALA A 218 23.51 10.28 0.50
C ALA A 218 22.37 9.52 -0.20
N TYR A 219 21.30 9.16 0.51
CA TYR A 219 20.24 8.27 0.05
C TYR A 219 18.88 8.96 -0.14
N THR A 220 18.71 10.12 0.45
CA THR A 220 17.47 10.91 0.37
C THR A 220 17.75 12.39 0.55
N ASP A 221 17.09 13.23 -0.26
CA ASP A 221 17.10 14.69 -0.10
C ASP A 221 16.21 15.14 1.09
N PHE A 222 15.56 14.20 1.79
CA PHE A 222 14.55 14.44 2.83
C PHE A 222 14.99 13.86 4.18
N ALA A 223 16.21 14.18 4.59
CA ALA A 223 16.74 13.79 5.90
C ALA A 223 16.04 14.49 7.09
N ASP A 224 15.26 15.54 6.83
CA ASP A 224 14.66 16.44 7.84
C ASP A 224 13.36 15.91 8.46
N TYR A 225 13.14 14.60 8.44
CA TYR A 225 12.05 14.01 9.24
C TYR A 225 12.41 14.08 10.73
N GLU A 226 11.69 14.92 11.47
CA GLU A 226 12.01 15.16 12.89
C GLU A 226 11.19 14.32 13.89
N ASN A 227 10.09 13.71 13.44
CA ASN A 227 9.17 12.99 14.31
C ASN A 227 8.76 11.66 13.68
N PHE A 228 9.43 10.61 14.08
CA PHE A 228 9.21 9.27 13.54
C PHE A 228 8.10 8.53 14.28
N ALA A 229 7.41 7.66 13.56
CA ALA A 229 6.42 6.75 14.11
C ALA A 229 6.99 5.33 14.22
N HIS A 230 6.77 4.72 15.36
CA HIS A 230 7.16 3.36 15.67
C HIS A 230 5.96 2.58 16.20
N ILE A 231 5.74 1.35 15.69
CA ILE A 231 4.62 0.51 16.12
C ILE A 231 4.74 0.12 17.59
N GLU A 232 5.95 0.08 18.11
CA GLU A 232 6.28 -0.18 19.52
C GLU A 232 5.66 0.86 20.46
N ASN A 233 5.56 2.12 20.02
CA ASN A 233 4.97 3.21 20.81
C ASN A 233 3.46 3.01 21.07
N ILE A 234 2.79 2.19 20.25
CA ILE A 234 1.35 1.87 20.36
C ILE A 234 1.08 0.41 20.72
N GLU A 235 2.11 -0.37 21.05
CA GLU A 235 1.96 -1.79 21.42
C GLU A 235 0.90 -2.01 22.49
N THR A 236 0.97 -1.27 23.59
CA THR A 236 0.01 -1.37 24.70
C THR A 236 -1.41 -1.03 24.24
N ALA A 237 -1.58 -0.02 23.39
CA ALA A 237 -2.88 0.36 22.83
C ALA A 237 -3.46 -0.74 21.93
N ILE A 238 -2.62 -1.35 21.10
CA ILE A 238 -3.00 -2.50 20.26
C ILE A 238 -3.46 -3.66 21.15
N LEU A 239 -2.67 -4.07 22.12
CA LEU A 239 -3.02 -5.16 23.03
C LEU A 239 -4.30 -4.87 23.81
N ALA A 240 -4.45 -3.66 24.34
CA ALA A 240 -5.65 -3.24 25.08
C ALA A 240 -6.90 -3.35 24.21
N LYS A 241 -6.86 -2.81 22.97
CA LYS A 241 -7.98 -2.91 22.03
C LYS A 241 -8.32 -4.36 21.71
N LEU A 242 -7.36 -5.18 21.33
CA LEU A 242 -7.60 -6.56 20.94
C LEU A 242 -8.13 -7.41 22.10
N ARG A 243 -7.68 -7.17 23.35
CA ARG A 243 -8.15 -7.89 24.54
C ARG A 243 -9.62 -7.64 24.88
N THR A 244 -10.17 -6.50 24.46
CA THR A 244 -11.59 -6.16 24.67
C THR A 244 -12.49 -6.67 23.55
N MET A 245 -11.93 -7.13 22.42
CA MET A 245 -12.71 -7.63 21.30
C MET A 245 -13.29 -9.02 21.57
N SER A 246 -14.53 -9.22 21.12
CA SER A 246 -15.22 -10.52 21.09
C SER A 246 -14.70 -11.37 19.93
N LYS A 247 -14.96 -12.69 19.99
CA LYS A 247 -14.61 -13.59 18.88
C LYS A 247 -15.29 -13.18 17.58
N SER A 248 -16.55 -12.76 17.62
CA SER A 248 -17.32 -12.33 16.44
C SER A 248 -16.76 -11.07 15.77
N GLU A 249 -16.04 -10.21 16.49
CA GLU A 249 -15.36 -9.07 15.88
C GLU A 249 -14.12 -9.50 15.08
N PHE A 250 -13.40 -10.54 15.54
CA PHE A 250 -12.30 -11.11 14.75
C PHE A 250 -12.77 -11.84 13.49
N GLU A 251 -13.97 -12.46 13.50
CA GLU A 251 -14.57 -13.08 12.34
C GLU A 251 -14.90 -12.08 11.22
N ARG A 252 -15.13 -10.82 11.56
CA ARG A 252 -15.42 -9.74 10.60
C ARG A 252 -14.18 -9.10 9.96
N LEU A 253 -12.97 -9.44 10.39
CA LEU A 253 -11.75 -8.89 9.83
C LEU A 253 -11.58 -9.24 8.34
N PRO A 254 -10.88 -8.40 7.55
CA PRO A 254 -10.61 -8.70 6.15
C PRO A 254 -9.83 -10.01 6.01
N ASN A 255 -10.33 -10.94 5.19
CA ASN A 255 -9.68 -12.26 5.02
C ASN A 255 -9.42 -13.03 6.33
N GLY A 256 -10.25 -12.81 7.36
CA GLY A 256 -10.18 -13.48 8.66
C GLY A 256 -10.57 -14.97 8.65
N THR A 257 -10.85 -15.55 7.47
CA THR A 257 -11.30 -16.93 7.27
C THR A 257 -10.19 -17.95 7.50
N GLY A 258 -10.56 -19.24 7.56
CA GLY A 258 -9.62 -20.35 7.69
C GLY A 258 -9.09 -20.55 9.13
N GLY A 259 -9.88 -20.18 10.14
CA GLY A 259 -9.53 -20.37 11.57
C GLY A 259 -8.58 -19.29 12.12
N MET A 260 -8.31 -18.23 11.34
CA MET A 260 -7.47 -17.11 11.76
C MET A 260 -8.10 -16.33 12.91
N ASP A 261 -9.42 -16.09 12.87
CA ASP A 261 -10.23 -15.50 13.92
C ASP A 261 -10.01 -16.17 15.28
N SER A 262 -10.17 -17.48 15.32
CA SER A 262 -10.00 -18.30 16.52
C SER A 262 -8.55 -18.31 17.02
N ARG A 263 -7.58 -18.29 16.09
CA ARG A 263 -6.17 -18.24 16.42
C ARG A 263 -5.78 -16.91 17.03
N ILE A 264 -6.21 -15.78 16.45
CA ILE A 264 -5.99 -14.44 16.98
C ILE A 264 -6.65 -14.33 18.38
N TYR A 265 -7.92 -14.73 18.49
CA TYR A 265 -8.67 -14.67 19.75
C TYR A 265 -7.97 -15.42 20.89
N LYS A 266 -7.43 -16.63 20.62
CA LYS A 266 -6.66 -17.40 21.61
C LYS A 266 -5.33 -16.73 21.95
N ALA A 267 -4.58 -16.27 20.94
CA ALA A 267 -3.26 -15.66 21.14
C ALA A 267 -3.34 -14.37 21.98
N VAL A 268 -4.33 -13.52 21.73
CA VAL A 268 -4.56 -12.27 22.47
C VAL A 268 -4.76 -12.48 23.99
N ARG A 269 -5.30 -13.63 24.39
CA ARG A 269 -5.57 -13.98 25.83
C ARG A 269 -4.30 -14.22 26.62
N THR A 270 -3.21 -14.60 25.98
CA THR A 270 -1.96 -15.02 26.62
C THR A 270 -0.77 -14.14 26.25
N ALA A 271 -0.80 -13.49 25.08
CA ALA A 271 0.29 -12.62 24.67
C ALA A 271 0.41 -11.37 25.56
N VAL A 272 1.64 -11.03 25.93
CA VAL A 272 1.98 -9.85 26.75
C VAL A 272 2.75 -8.79 25.97
N SER A 273 3.14 -9.09 24.72
CA SER A 273 3.78 -8.15 23.80
C SER A 273 3.29 -8.37 22.35
N LEU A 274 3.43 -7.36 21.50
CA LEU A 274 3.07 -7.47 20.08
C LEU A 274 3.93 -8.50 19.34
N PRO A 275 5.25 -8.56 19.49
CA PRO A 275 6.07 -9.62 18.90
C PRO A 275 5.61 -11.03 19.31
N GLN A 276 5.32 -11.24 20.58
CA GLN A 276 4.79 -12.51 21.08
C GLN A 276 3.44 -12.86 20.43
N LEU A 277 2.51 -11.89 20.37
CA LEU A 277 1.22 -12.07 19.72
C LEU A 277 1.38 -12.53 18.28
N LEU A 278 2.21 -11.84 17.50
CA LEU A 278 2.45 -12.15 16.08
C LEU A 278 3.02 -13.57 15.90
N LEU A 279 3.98 -13.96 16.74
CA LEU A 279 4.58 -15.31 16.71
C LEU A 279 3.56 -16.40 17.07
N MET A 280 2.69 -16.18 18.05
CA MET A 280 1.64 -17.13 18.43
C MET A 280 0.59 -17.34 17.34
N ILE A 281 0.30 -16.30 16.56
CA ILE A 281 -0.62 -16.38 15.41
C ILE A 281 0.06 -17.06 14.21
N LYS A 282 1.39 -16.94 14.06
CA LYS A 282 2.15 -17.45 12.91
C LYS A 282 1.95 -18.94 12.69
N SER A 283 1.73 -19.34 11.43
CA SER A 283 1.69 -20.72 10.98
C SER A 283 2.32 -20.85 9.58
N LYS A 284 2.45 -22.06 9.08
CA LYS A 284 2.98 -22.31 7.72
C LYS A 284 2.13 -21.66 6.62
N ASN A 285 0.82 -21.51 6.86
CA ASN A 285 -0.15 -21.05 5.86
C ASN A 285 -0.35 -19.53 5.84
N PHE A 286 0.20 -18.81 6.82
CA PHE A 286 -0.01 -17.37 6.94
C PHE A 286 1.32 -16.62 6.96
N THR A 287 1.50 -15.68 6.02
CA THR A 287 2.67 -14.80 6.00
C THR A 287 2.64 -13.81 7.16
N MET A 288 3.81 -13.37 7.61
CA MET A 288 3.90 -12.39 8.70
C MET A 288 3.19 -11.08 8.34
N ALA A 289 3.34 -10.61 7.10
CA ALA A 289 2.66 -9.40 6.62
C ALA A 289 1.12 -9.53 6.72
N ARG A 290 0.53 -10.68 6.36
CA ARG A 290 -0.91 -10.92 6.53
C ARG A 290 -1.32 -10.83 8.01
N ILE A 291 -0.56 -11.41 8.92
CA ILE A 291 -0.86 -11.38 10.35
C ILE A 291 -0.79 -9.95 10.88
N ARG A 292 0.26 -9.20 10.53
CA ARG A 292 0.41 -7.79 10.92
C ARG A 292 -0.76 -6.95 10.44
N ARG A 293 -1.14 -7.08 9.17
CA ARG A 293 -2.33 -6.38 8.63
C ARG A 293 -3.60 -6.70 9.41
N LEU A 294 -3.86 -7.98 9.72
CA LEU A 294 -5.05 -8.37 10.49
C LEU A 294 -5.05 -7.77 11.90
N VAL A 295 -3.91 -7.75 12.58
CA VAL A 295 -3.76 -7.12 13.89
C VAL A 295 -4.04 -5.62 13.80
N LEU A 296 -3.51 -4.92 12.78
CA LEU A 296 -3.78 -3.50 12.58
C LEU A 296 -5.23 -3.24 12.13
N CYS A 297 -5.82 -4.08 11.28
CA CYS A 297 -7.23 -3.97 10.93
C CYS A 297 -8.12 -4.12 12.19
N ALA A 298 -7.80 -5.07 13.10
CA ALA A 298 -8.48 -5.22 14.37
C ALA A 298 -8.32 -3.97 15.25
N PHE A 299 -7.11 -3.45 15.36
CA PHE A 299 -6.80 -2.23 16.10
C PHE A 299 -7.59 -1.02 15.58
N LEU A 300 -7.61 -0.84 14.27
CA LEU A 300 -8.31 0.25 13.57
C LEU A 300 -9.81 -0.01 13.38
N SER A 301 -10.33 -1.18 13.78
CA SER A 301 -11.71 -1.61 13.56
C SER A 301 -12.11 -1.62 12.06
N ILE A 302 -11.17 -1.99 11.19
CA ILE A 302 -11.41 -2.22 9.77
C ILE A 302 -11.94 -3.63 9.58
N THR A 303 -13.00 -3.78 8.80
CA THR A 303 -13.71 -5.05 8.56
C THR A 303 -13.64 -5.45 7.08
N GLY A 304 -13.98 -6.70 6.76
CA GLY A 304 -14.11 -7.16 5.37
C GLY A 304 -15.14 -6.38 4.56
N ASN A 305 -16.12 -5.76 5.23
CA ASN A 305 -17.12 -4.92 4.54
C ASN A 305 -16.52 -3.62 4.00
N ASP A 306 -15.42 -3.13 4.59
CA ASP A 306 -14.74 -1.91 4.14
C ASP A 306 -13.98 -2.09 2.83
N LEU A 307 -13.81 -3.34 2.37
CA LEU A 307 -13.15 -3.70 1.11
C LEU A 307 -14.12 -4.18 0.02
N LYS A 308 -15.43 -4.30 0.32
CA LYS A 308 -16.42 -4.76 -0.67
C LYS A 308 -16.71 -3.73 -1.75
N ASN A 309 -16.71 -2.46 -1.35
CA ASN A 309 -16.95 -1.34 -2.25
C ASN A 309 -15.63 -0.66 -2.61
N PRO A 310 -15.56 -0.01 -3.78
CA PRO A 310 -14.38 0.77 -4.16
C PRO A 310 -14.16 1.97 -3.23
N PRO A 311 -13.01 2.67 -3.30
CA PRO A 311 -12.83 3.96 -2.64
C PRO A 311 -13.96 4.92 -2.99
N ALA A 312 -14.50 5.62 -1.98
CA ALA A 312 -15.66 6.50 -2.14
C ALA A 312 -15.28 7.92 -2.60
N TYR A 313 -13.99 8.27 -2.57
CA TYR A 313 -13.46 9.57 -2.94
C TYR A 313 -11.95 9.47 -3.24
N ALA A 314 -11.41 10.52 -3.86
CA ALA A 314 -9.99 10.76 -4.03
C ALA A 314 -9.56 11.99 -3.21
N ARG A 315 -8.85 11.79 -2.10
CA ARG A 315 -8.34 12.86 -1.24
C ARG A 315 -6.97 13.33 -1.71
N ILE A 316 -6.82 14.61 -1.95
CA ILE A 316 -5.56 15.22 -2.34
C ILE A 316 -4.73 15.55 -1.11
N LEU A 317 -3.52 14.97 -1.00
CA LEU A 317 -2.55 15.25 0.05
C LEU A 317 -1.63 16.41 -0.31
N GLY A 318 -1.37 16.59 -1.59
CA GLY A 318 -0.55 17.71 -2.05
C GLY A 318 -0.45 17.82 -3.57
N MET A 319 -0.04 19.00 -4.05
CA MET A 319 0.11 19.28 -5.48
C MET A 319 1.06 20.47 -5.74
N ASN A 320 1.58 20.52 -6.97
CA ASN A 320 2.23 21.70 -7.56
C ASN A 320 1.35 22.31 -8.68
N SER A 321 1.90 23.21 -9.51
CA SER A 321 1.18 23.82 -10.64
C SER A 321 0.67 22.78 -11.64
N LYS A 322 1.49 21.78 -12.00
CA LYS A 322 1.08 20.68 -12.91
C LYS A 322 0.02 19.78 -12.28
N GLY A 323 0.04 19.58 -10.96
CA GLY A 323 -1.02 18.88 -10.23
C GLY A 323 -2.38 19.56 -10.39
N ARG A 324 -2.42 20.89 -10.44
CA ARG A 324 -3.65 21.65 -10.75
C ARG A 324 -4.12 21.43 -12.18
N GLU A 325 -3.19 21.32 -13.14
CA GLU A 325 -3.52 20.99 -14.54
C GLU A 325 -4.17 19.60 -14.65
N ILE A 326 -3.66 18.60 -13.90
CA ILE A 326 -4.25 17.26 -13.81
C ILE A 326 -5.69 17.35 -13.30
N LEU A 327 -5.91 18.07 -12.20
CA LEU A 327 -7.25 18.21 -11.60
C LEU A 327 -8.22 18.97 -12.50
N ALA A 328 -7.73 19.87 -13.34
CA ALA A 328 -8.56 20.61 -14.28
C ALA A 328 -8.88 19.85 -15.59
N ALA A 329 -8.14 18.79 -15.89
CA ALA A 329 -8.18 18.14 -17.21
C ALA A 329 -9.23 17.04 -17.34
N GLY A 330 -9.82 16.53 -16.24
CA GLY A 330 -10.72 15.38 -16.27
C GLY A 330 -12.08 15.63 -15.63
N GLU A 331 -13.11 14.95 -16.15
CA GLU A 331 -14.36 14.74 -15.41
C GLU A 331 -14.14 13.61 -14.42
N HIS A 332 -13.99 13.95 -13.14
CA HIS A 332 -13.68 12.97 -12.10
C HIS A 332 -14.86 12.02 -11.86
N LYS A 333 -14.56 10.72 -11.83
CA LYS A 333 -15.56 9.66 -11.57
C LYS A 333 -15.93 9.54 -10.08
N LEU A 334 -15.08 10.10 -9.20
CA LEU A 334 -15.28 10.16 -7.75
C LEU A 334 -15.19 11.61 -7.26
N PRO A 335 -15.80 11.94 -6.12
CA PRO A 335 -15.54 13.22 -5.45
C PRO A 335 -14.04 13.42 -5.18
N VAL A 336 -13.49 14.55 -5.59
CA VAL A 336 -12.07 14.92 -5.42
C VAL A 336 -11.99 16.21 -4.61
N ASP A 337 -11.29 16.19 -3.49
CA ASP A 337 -11.07 17.36 -2.64
C ASP A 337 -9.81 17.19 -1.79
N THR A 338 -9.29 18.28 -1.26
CA THR A 338 -8.25 18.30 -0.24
C THR A 338 -8.84 18.15 1.17
N SER A 339 -10.08 18.56 1.36
CA SER A 339 -10.79 18.59 2.64
C SER A 339 -11.51 17.27 2.91
N LEU A 340 -11.04 16.51 3.90
CA LEU A 340 -11.73 15.29 4.33
C LEU A 340 -13.16 15.58 4.81
N SER A 341 -13.40 16.75 5.41
CA SER A 341 -14.74 17.18 5.85
C SER A 341 -15.68 17.44 4.69
N ALA A 342 -15.21 17.96 3.57
CA ALA A 342 -15.99 18.13 2.35
C ALA A 342 -16.32 16.77 1.73
N LEU A 343 -15.32 15.90 1.60
CA LEU A 343 -15.47 14.55 1.06
C LEU A 343 -16.46 13.71 1.88
N ALA A 344 -16.40 13.77 3.20
CA ALA A 344 -17.30 13.05 4.09
C ALA A 344 -18.79 13.35 3.85
N LYS A 345 -19.13 14.52 3.32
CA LYS A 345 -20.50 14.96 3.06
C LYS A 345 -21.06 14.47 1.72
N THR A 346 -20.24 13.87 0.85
CA THR A 346 -20.65 13.49 -0.50
C THR A 346 -21.53 12.24 -0.53
N SER A 347 -21.35 11.31 0.42
CA SER A 347 -22.18 10.12 0.57
C SER A 347 -22.02 9.49 1.95
N ALA A 348 -22.93 8.61 2.36
CA ALA A 348 -22.81 7.84 3.61
C ALA A 348 -21.56 6.93 3.61
N GLU A 349 -21.15 6.43 2.45
CA GLU A 349 -19.94 5.63 2.32
C GLU A 349 -18.69 6.50 2.46
N ALA A 350 -18.68 7.68 1.85
CA ALA A 350 -17.58 8.65 2.02
C ALA A 350 -17.42 9.08 3.48
N GLU A 351 -18.54 9.32 4.20
CA GLU A 351 -18.49 9.60 5.64
C GLU A 351 -17.87 8.43 6.42
N ARG A 352 -18.25 7.20 6.10
CA ARG A 352 -17.67 6.00 6.74
C ARG A 352 -16.17 5.90 6.50
N PHE A 353 -15.69 6.09 5.26
CA PHE A 353 -14.25 6.10 4.95
C PHE A 353 -13.56 7.25 5.68
N ALA A 354 -14.14 8.45 5.71
CA ALA A 354 -13.56 9.59 6.41
C ALA A 354 -13.42 9.33 7.92
N ARG A 355 -14.38 8.65 8.56
CA ARG A 355 -14.28 8.24 9.97
C ARG A 355 -13.21 7.16 10.20
N LEU A 356 -12.96 6.29 9.24
CA LEU A 356 -11.84 5.34 9.30
C LEU A 356 -10.50 6.06 9.19
N GLU A 357 -10.36 7.04 8.30
CA GLU A 357 -9.15 7.85 8.18
C GLU A 357 -8.90 8.68 9.45
N GLU A 358 -9.93 9.31 10.00
CA GLU A 358 -9.85 10.02 11.29
C GLU A 358 -9.31 9.11 12.39
N ARG A 359 -9.89 7.92 12.54
CA ARG A 359 -9.43 6.93 13.53
C ARG A 359 -7.98 6.50 13.28
N ALA A 360 -7.63 6.22 12.02
CA ALA A 360 -6.28 5.86 11.66
C ALA A 360 -5.29 6.97 12.00
N GLY A 361 -5.60 8.21 11.66
CA GLY A 361 -4.77 9.38 11.99
C GLY A 361 -4.63 9.59 13.50
N ASN A 362 -5.73 9.50 14.25
CA ASN A 362 -5.73 9.66 15.70
C ASN A 362 -4.86 8.60 16.41
N LEU A 363 -4.90 7.36 15.92
CA LEU A 363 -4.09 6.27 16.50
C LEU A 363 -2.64 6.32 16.02
N TYR A 364 -2.39 6.76 14.79
CA TYR A 364 -1.03 7.01 14.30
C TYR A 364 -0.33 8.13 15.09
N ALA A 365 -1.06 9.17 15.48
CA ALA A 365 -0.53 10.26 16.30
C ALA A 365 0.11 9.79 17.62
N LEU A 366 -0.34 8.65 18.14
CA LEU A 366 0.25 8.00 19.33
C LEU A 366 1.50 7.19 19.02
N ALA A 367 1.69 6.79 17.75
CA ALA A 367 2.87 6.04 17.31
C ALA A 367 4.11 6.93 17.12
N LEU A 368 3.92 8.25 17.00
CA LEU A 368 4.99 9.22 16.87
C LEU A 368 5.82 9.33 18.15
N ASP A 369 7.12 9.59 18.02
CA ASP A 369 8.01 9.83 19.17
C ASP A 369 7.53 11.04 19.98
N LYS A 370 7.23 12.15 19.30
CA LYS A 370 6.52 13.28 19.88
C LYS A 370 5.04 13.15 19.54
N LYS A 371 4.27 12.58 20.45
CA LYS A 371 2.84 12.33 20.29
C LYS A 371 2.09 13.59 19.92
N GLN A 372 1.16 13.48 18.97
CA GLN A 372 0.36 14.58 18.46
C GLN A 372 -1.09 14.49 18.97
N PRO A 373 -1.82 15.62 19.01
CA PRO A 373 -3.25 15.63 19.30
C PRO A 373 -4.07 14.82 18.28
N CYS A 374 -5.25 14.36 18.68
CA CYS A 374 -6.22 13.77 17.77
C CYS A 374 -6.98 14.85 16.96
N GLY A 375 -7.75 14.42 15.94
CA GLY A 375 -8.61 15.29 15.12
C GLY A 375 -7.89 16.03 13.99
N THR A 376 -6.61 15.80 13.79
CA THR A 376 -5.81 16.49 12.76
C THR A 376 -6.24 16.16 11.33
N GLU A 377 -6.87 15.01 11.09
CA GLU A 377 -7.31 14.60 9.75
C GLU A 377 -8.31 15.56 9.10
N PHE A 378 -9.18 16.19 9.88
CA PHE A 378 -10.16 17.17 9.38
C PHE A 378 -9.62 18.59 9.28
N THR A 379 -8.47 18.89 9.89
CA THR A 379 -7.90 20.24 9.95
C THR A 379 -6.60 20.38 9.15
N SER A 380 -5.96 19.27 8.79
CA SER A 380 -4.74 19.26 8.01
C SER A 380 -4.95 19.84 6.62
N LYS A 381 -4.01 20.68 6.20
CA LYS A 381 -4.01 21.31 4.87
C LYS A 381 -3.15 20.50 3.90
N PRO A 382 -3.49 20.51 2.59
CA PRO A 382 -2.65 19.87 1.58
C PRO A 382 -1.30 20.60 1.49
N VAL A 383 -0.30 19.85 1.03
CA VAL A 383 1.01 20.41 0.70
C VAL A 383 0.93 21.08 -0.67
N ILE A 384 1.23 22.37 -0.75
CA ILE A 384 1.30 23.12 -2.01
C ILE A 384 2.74 23.61 -2.18
N ILE A 385 3.34 23.32 -3.35
CA ILE A 385 4.68 23.76 -3.72
C ILE A 385 4.68 24.44 -5.08
#